data_9f084f1a3cd7fd0e05b880aef745bc9e
#
_entry.id   9f084f1a3cd7fd0e05b880aef745bc9e
#
_cell.length_a   1.000
_cell.length_b   1.000
_cell.length_c   1.000
_cell.angle_alpha   90.00
_cell.angle_beta   90.00
_cell.angle_gamma   90.00
#
_symmetry.space_group_name_H-M   'P 1'
#
loop_
_entity.id
_entity.type
_entity.pdbx_description
1 polymer ?
#
loop_
_entity_poly.entity_id
_entity_poly.type
_entity_poly.pdbx_seq_one_letter_code
_entity_poly.pdbx_strand_id
1 'polypeptide(L)'
;MLGIVTDSIACLPRELVERYGVRVVPVRIVRGDRIYRDGIDVTAEEAFAWLDAGEIVTTSQPAVGTFVEVYQDLVGRVDGIVSIHVSSGVTGVYQAAVAAASMVTGAPI
;
A
#
# COMPACT_ATOMS: atom_id res chain seq x y z
N MET A 1 -9.94 14.92 12.93
CA MET A 1 -9.18 14.76 11.67
C MET A 1 -9.21 13.29 11.25
N LEU A 2 -9.38 13.04 9.97
CA LEU A 2 -9.35 11.66 9.44
C LEU A 2 -7.95 11.35 8.90
N GLY A 3 -7.50 10.12 9.13
CA GLY A 3 -6.32 9.58 8.47
C GLY A 3 -6.69 8.98 7.11
N ILE A 4 -5.83 9.17 6.12
CA ILE A 4 -6.04 8.61 4.78
C ILE A 4 -4.94 7.61 4.50
N VAL A 5 -5.34 6.39 4.14
CA VAL A 5 -4.43 5.31 3.77
C VAL A 5 -4.80 4.83 2.37
N THR A 6 -3.81 4.58 1.57
CA THR A 6 -3.96 3.95 0.26
C THR A 6 -2.78 3.01 0.03
N ASP A 7 -2.70 2.42 -1.14
CA ASP A 7 -1.56 1.62 -1.54
C ASP A 7 -0.87 2.21 -2.78
N SER A 8 0.28 1.67 -3.15
CA SER A 8 1.08 2.22 -4.23
C SER A 8 0.46 2.04 -5.62
N ILE A 9 -0.57 1.20 -5.76
CA ILE A 9 -1.31 1.06 -7.03
C ILE A 9 -2.00 2.37 -7.41
N ALA A 10 -2.38 3.19 -6.41
CA ALA A 10 -3.03 4.48 -6.65
C ALA A 10 -2.15 5.49 -7.39
N CYS A 11 -0.83 5.29 -7.39
CA CYS A 11 0.14 6.16 -8.08
C CYS A 11 -0.04 7.64 -7.75
N LEU A 12 -0.29 7.96 -6.48
CA LEU A 12 -0.46 9.36 -6.07
C LEU A 12 0.85 10.13 -6.22
N PRO A 13 0.81 11.37 -6.75
CA PRO A 13 1.97 12.24 -6.75
C PRO A 13 2.47 12.49 -5.34
N ARG A 14 3.80 12.53 -5.19
CA ARG A 14 4.44 12.76 -3.88
C ARG A 14 3.93 14.04 -3.21
N GLU A 15 3.70 15.09 -3.98
CA GLU A 15 3.20 16.38 -3.47
C GLU A 15 1.86 16.24 -2.75
N LEU A 16 0.95 15.42 -3.28
CA LEU A 16 -0.35 15.17 -2.65
C LEU A 16 -0.21 14.31 -1.40
N VAL A 17 0.67 13.32 -1.45
CA VAL A 17 0.95 12.45 -0.29
C VAL A 17 1.47 13.30 0.88
N GLU A 18 2.43 14.16 0.62
CA GLU A 18 3.00 15.04 1.65
C GLU A 18 2.01 16.09 2.14
N ARG A 19 1.27 16.71 1.21
CA ARG A 19 0.33 17.79 1.52
C ARG A 19 -0.80 17.33 2.45
N TYR A 20 -1.33 16.13 2.22
CA TYR A 20 -2.47 15.61 2.98
C TYR A 20 -2.10 14.55 4.01
N GLY A 21 -0.80 14.25 4.16
CA GLY A 21 -0.34 13.25 5.11
C GLY A 21 -0.87 11.84 4.79
N VAL A 22 -1.05 11.52 3.51
CA VAL A 22 -1.54 10.20 3.09
C VAL A 22 -0.48 9.14 3.39
N ARG A 23 -0.89 8.04 3.99
CA ARG A 23 -0.01 6.88 4.20
C ARG A 23 -0.18 5.94 3.02
N VAL A 24 0.90 5.66 2.33
CA VAL A 24 0.92 4.78 1.17
C VAL A 24 1.56 3.46 1.56
N VAL A 25 0.79 2.38 1.49
CA VAL A 25 1.29 1.04 1.76
C VAL A 25 1.82 0.46 0.44
N PRO A 26 3.10 0.09 0.37
CA PRO A 26 3.67 -0.40 -0.89
C PRO A 26 3.18 -1.81 -1.19
N VAL A 27 2.73 -2.03 -2.42
CA VAL A 27 2.55 -3.39 -2.94
C VAL A 27 3.93 -4.01 -3.17
N ARG A 28 4.00 -5.33 -3.27
CA ARG A 28 5.23 -6.05 -3.52
C ARG A 28 5.43 -6.26 -5.01
N ILE A 29 6.66 -6.01 -5.47
CA ILE A 29 7.07 -6.31 -6.83
C ILE A 29 7.95 -7.55 -6.78
N VAL A 30 7.56 -8.59 -7.51
CA VAL A 30 8.25 -9.88 -7.53
C VAL A 30 9.02 -10.01 -8.84
N ARG A 31 10.33 -10.18 -8.72
CA ARG A 31 11.26 -10.37 -9.84
C ARG A 31 12.12 -11.62 -9.55
N GLY A 32 11.83 -12.71 -10.21
CA GLY A 32 12.48 -13.97 -9.92
C GLY A 32 12.19 -14.43 -8.49
N ASP A 33 13.23 -14.65 -7.70
CA ASP A 33 13.15 -15.03 -6.29
C ASP A 33 13.25 -13.84 -5.33
N ARG A 34 13.26 -12.61 -5.87
CA ARG A 34 13.38 -11.37 -5.08
C ARG A 34 12.06 -10.63 -5.00
N ILE A 35 11.82 -10.03 -3.85
CA ILE A 35 10.63 -9.22 -3.56
C ILE A 35 11.07 -7.82 -3.17
N TYR A 36 10.48 -6.83 -3.82
CA TYR A 36 10.77 -5.41 -3.60
C TYR A 36 9.51 -4.69 -3.17
N ARG A 37 9.67 -3.64 -2.37
CA ARG A 37 8.57 -2.74 -2.02
C ARG A 37 8.47 -1.64 -3.08
N ASP A 38 7.31 -1.54 -3.71
CA ASP A 38 7.06 -0.56 -4.77
C ASP A 38 7.23 0.87 -4.26
N GLY A 39 8.06 1.64 -4.94
CA GLY A 39 8.34 3.02 -4.60
C GLY A 39 9.32 3.23 -3.44
N ILE A 40 9.75 2.14 -2.78
CA ILE A 40 10.74 2.18 -1.68
C ILE A 40 12.03 1.51 -2.11
N ASP A 41 11.96 0.24 -2.47
CA ASP A 41 13.14 -0.54 -2.88
C ASP A 41 13.41 -0.41 -4.38
N VAL A 42 12.40 -0.06 -5.16
CA VAL A 42 12.47 0.05 -6.62
C VAL A 42 11.55 1.17 -7.09
N THR A 43 12.00 1.93 -8.07
CA THR A 43 11.18 2.96 -8.71
C THR A 43 10.35 2.37 -9.85
N ALA A 44 9.31 3.09 -10.26
CA ALA A 44 8.52 2.71 -11.44
C ALA A 44 9.40 2.62 -12.70
N GLU A 45 10.34 3.56 -12.86
CA GLU A 45 11.27 3.56 -14.00
C GLU A 45 12.13 2.31 -14.03
N GLU A 46 12.65 1.88 -12.88
CA GLU A 46 13.44 0.66 -12.78
C GLU A 46 12.60 -0.58 -13.11
N ALA A 47 11.36 -0.66 -12.60
CA ALA A 47 10.46 -1.77 -12.91
C ALA A 47 10.12 -1.83 -14.40
N PHE A 48 9.84 -0.68 -15.01
CA PHE A 48 9.59 -0.61 -16.46
C PHE A 48 10.82 -1.03 -17.28
N ALA A 49 12.01 -0.66 -16.84
CA ALA A 49 13.25 -1.09 -17.50
C ALA A 49 13.40 -2.61 -17.48
N TRP A 50 13.03 -3.27 -16.40
CA TRP A 50 13.05 -4.74 -16.32
C TRP A 50 12.04 -5.37 -17.29
N LEU A 51 10.84 -4.81 -17.37
CA LEU A 51 9.83 -5.28 -18.33
C LEU A 51 10.28 -5.08 -19.78
N ASP A 52 10.88 -3.95 -20.09
CA ASP A 52 11.42 -3.66 -21.43
C ASP A 52 12.57 -4.61 -21.80
N ALA A 53 13.33 -5.06 -20.82
CA ALA A 53 14.38 -6.06 -21.01
C ALA A 53 13.85 -7.49 -21.18
N GLY A 54 12.54 -7.69 -21.13
CA GLY A 54 11.91 -9.01 -21.27
C GLY A 54 11.85 -9.82 -19.99
N GLU A 55 12.14 -9.24 -18.85
CA GLU A 55 12.07 -9.92 -17.56
C GLU A 55 10.62 -10.09 -17.11
N ILE A 56 10.35 -11.18 -16.39
CA ILE A 56 9.03 -11.43 -15.80
C ILE A 56 8.98 -10.72 -14.46
N VAL A 57 8.09 -9.72 -14.37
CA VAL A 57 7.86 -8.92 -13.15
C VAL A 57 6.38 -8.95 -12.84
N THR A 58 6.03 -9.35 -11.62
CA THR A 58 4.64 -9.39 -11.16
C THR A 58 4.50 -8.60 -9.88
N THR A 59 3.25 -8.36 -9.47
CA THR A 59 2.94 -7.70 -8.20
C THR A 59 2.17 -8.64 -7.29
N SER A 60 2.29 -8.43 -5.99
CA SER A 60 1.46 -9.09 -5.00
C SER A 60 1.00 -8.08 -3.94
N GLN A 61 -0.09 -8.42 -3.23
CA GLN A 61 -0.59 -7.55 -2.17
C GLN A 61 0.42 -7.42 -1.03
N PRO A 62 0.39 -6.29 -0.29
CA PRO A 62 1.17 -6.14 0.93
C PRO A 62 0.77 -7.20 1.96
N ALA A 63 1.68 -7.54 2.85
CA ALA A 63 1.35 -8.39 3.99
C ALA A 63 0.31 -7.71 4.88
N VAL A 64 -0.59 -8.48 5.48
CA VAL A 64 -1.59 -7.95 6.43
C VAL A 64 -0.91 -7.18 7.56
N GLY A 65 0.21 -7.67 8.06
CA GLY A 65 0.98 -7.01 9.12
C GLY A 65 1.46 -5.61 8.76
N THR A 66 1.76 -5.34 7.49
CA THR A 66 2.15 -4.00 7.03
C THR A 66 1.00 -3.02 7.18
N PHE A 67 -0.22 -3.42 6.80
CA PHE A 67 -1.41 -2.60 7.03
C PHE A 67 -1.69 -2.40 8.53
N VAL A 68 -1.53 -3.44 9.33
CA VAL A 68 -1.72 -3.36 10.79
C VAL A 68 -0.80 -2.30 11.38
N GLU A 69 0.47 -2.30 11.02
CA GLU A 69 1.43 -1.30 11.50
C GLU A 69 1.01 0.13 11.16
N VAL A 70 0.57 0.37 9.94
CA VAL A 70 0.11 1.69 9.50
C VAL A 70 -1.14 2.12 10.27
N TYR A 71 -2.11 1.23 10.40
CA TYR A 71 -3.34 1.54 11.12
C TYR A 71 -3.08 1.81 12.60
N GLN A 72 -2.25 1.00 13.26
CA GLN A 72 -1.89 1.20 14.66
C GLN A 72 -1.17 2.52 14.89
N ASP A 73 -0.31 2.93 13.95
CA ASP A 73 0.37 4.21 14.05
C ASP A 73 -0.60 5.40 13.95
N LEU A 74 -1.69 5.23 13.21
CA LEU A 74 -2.67 6.31 12.99
C LEU A 74 -3.77 6.38 14.05
N VAL A 75 -4.27 5.26 14.57
CA VAL A 75 -5.47 5.27 15.43
C VAL A 75 -5.33 6.12 16.69
N GLY A 76 -4.11 6.34 17.17
CA GLY A 76 -3.86 7.22 18.33
C GLY A 76 -3.80 8.70 17.98
N ARG A 77 -3.86 9.06 16.71
CA ARG A 77 -3.63 10.43 16.20
C ARG A 77 -4.82 10.99 15.44
N VAL A 78 -5.77 10.15 15.05
CA VAL A 78 -6.90 10.54 14.19
C VAL A 78 -8.21 10.04 14.76
N ASP A 79 -9.32 10.63 14.34
CA ASP A 79 -10.67 10.24 14.77
C ASP A 79 -11.18 9.02 14.02
N GLY A 80 -10.67 8.77 12.85
CA GLY A 80 -11.00 7.62 12.01
C GLY A 80 -10.05 7.54 10.83
N ILE A 81 -10.05 6.40 10.17
CA ILE A 81 -9.20 6.14 8.99
C ILE A 81 -10.08 5.81 7.80
N VAL A 82 -9.80 6.43 6.67
CA VAL A 82 -10.35 6.06 5.36
C VAL A 82 -9.24 5.39 4.57
N SER A 83 -9.40 4.11 4.29
CA SER A 83 -8.43 3.31 3.55
C SER A 83 -9.00 3.00 2.17
N ILE A 84 -8.35 3.48 1.12
CA ILE A 84 -8.88 3.48 -0.25
C ILE A 84 -8.04 2.56 -1.13
N HIS A 85 -8.68 1.54 -1.70
CA HIS A 85 -7.99 0.51 -2.46
C HIS A 85 -8.74 0.11 -3.72
N VAL A 86 -8.03 -0.58 -4.62
CA VAL A 86 -8.62 -1.17 -5.81
C VAL A 86 -9.65 -2.23 -5.41
N SER A 87 -10.70 -2.39 -6.23
CA SER A 87 -11.77 -3.37 -6.01
C SER A 87 -11.24 -4.76 -5.69
N SER A 88 -11.89 -5.43 -4.75
CA SER A 88 -11.56 -6.80 -4.33
C SER A 88 -11.58 -7.82 -5.46
N GLY A 89 -12.32 -7.54 -6.54
CA GLY A 89 -12.34 -8.41 -7.73
C GLY A 89 -11.09 -8.30 -8.61
N VAL A 90 -10.22 -7.31 -8.34
CA VAL A 90 -9.01 -7.06 -9.15
C VAL A 90 -7.76 -7.55 -8.46
N THR A 91 -7.61 -7.29 -7.17
CA THR A 91 -6.40 -7.66 -6.40
C THR A 91 -6.77 -8.14 -5.00
N GLY A 92 -5.80 -8.75 -4.30
CA GLY A 92 -5.92 -9.13 -2.90
C GLY A 92 -5.64 -8.01 -1.90
N VAL A 93 -5.34 -6.79 -2.37
CA VAL A 93 -5.00 -5.64 -1.50
C VAL A 93 -6.17 -5.29 -0.59
N TYR A 94 -7.38 -5.23 -1.13
CA TYR A 94 -8.58 -4.92 -0.36
C TYR A 94 -8.79 -5.93 0.79
N GLN A 95 -8.67 -7.22 0.50
CA GLN A 95 -8.82 -8.26 1.52
C GLN A 95 -7.76 -8.14 2.61
N ALA A 96 -6.52 -7.83 2.25
CA ALA A 96 -5.44 -7.63 3.21
C ALA A 96 -5.73 -6.42 4.11
N ALA A 97 -6.23 -5.32 3.54
CA ALA A 97 -6.61 -4.14 4.29
C ALA A 97 -7.79 -4.41 5.25
N VAL A 98 -8.81 -5.13 4.79
CA VAL A 98 -9.97 -5.51 5.62
C VAL A 98 -9.53 -6.41 6.78
N ALA A 99 -8.70 -7.40 6.52
CA ALA A 99 -8.17 -8.27 7.56
C ALA A 99 -7.38 -7.47 8.61
N ALA A 100 -6.55 -6.55 8.17
CA ALA A 100 -5.78 -5.70 9.06
C ALA A 100 -6.68 -4.77 9.90
N ALA A 101 -7.71 -4.19 9.28
CA ALA A 101 -8.66 -3.33 9.98
C ALA A 101 -9.37 -4.05 11.12
N SER A 102 -9.67 -5.33 10.94
CA SER A 102 -10.31 -6.14 11.99
C SER A 102 -9.40 -6.43 13.19
N MET A 103 -8.10 -6.26 13.03
CA MET A 103 -7.09 -6.51 14.08
C MET A 103 -6.73 -5.25 14.88
N VAL A 104 -7.19 -4.10 14.46
CA VAL A 104 -6.82 -2.81 15.06
C VAL A 104 -8.04 -2.19 15.72
N THR A 105 -7.86 -1.70 16.95
CA THR A 105 -8.90 -1.00 17.72
C THR A 105 -8.42 0.41 18.05
N GLY A 106 -9.35 1.28 18.42
CA GLY A 106 -9.04 2.64 18.85
C GLY A 106 -9.65 3.72 17.97
N ALA A 107 -9.98 3.42 16.73
CA ALA A 107 -10.71 4.30 15.82
C ALA A 107 -11.38 3.49 14.72
N PRO A 108 -12.47 3.98 14.11
CA PRO A 108 -13.07 3.33 12.95
C PRO A 108 -12.13 3.35 11.74
N ILE A 109 -12.14 2.26 11.01
CA ILE A 109 -11.37 2.14 9.77
C ILE A 109 -12.29 1.71 8.63
#